data_1127499e2892d0513f8b7896cb280c14
#
_entry.id   1127499e2892d0513f8b7896cb280c14
#
_cell.length_a   1.000
_cell.length_b   1.000
_cell.length_c   1.000
_cell.angle_alpha   90.00
_cell.angle_beta   90.00
_cell.angle_gamma   90.00
#
_symmetry.space_group_name_H-M   'P 1'
#
loop_
_entity.id
_entity.type
_entity.pdbx_description
1 polymer ?
#
loop_
_entity_poly.entity_id
_entity_poly.type
_entity_poly.pdbx_seq_one_letter_code
_entity_poly.pdbx_strand_id
1 'polypeptide(L)'
;MVLGCSNDDSPTNADTDNDTIFDNTDNCPNVSNEDQLDTDGDGLGDACDEDDDNDGILDENDNCPLTANPLQEDADNDGLGDACDNNTILPQFPCENGLANGHPCSGFDLMSHIPIADLGGAGAEGNDSWGWTDPQTGIEYALMCTTTNTAFVDISDPSNPIIVGTLPTATANSPWRDVKVYNNHAFVVSEAPGHGMQVFDLTRLRSVTNPPETFTADANYNGFGSAHNIVINEESGFAYAVGSDTFNGGPHFVNIQNPTSPIAAGGYAEDAYSHDAQVVTYNGPDADYIGREILIGSNENEVVIVDVTDKTNPVQISTIDYGNLGYAHQGWFTDDMVYFLLGDEVDEINFGLNSRSIVFNFSDLDNPEYHMEYLGPTSAIDHNGYVVGNTFYVANYTAGLRAIDISSLDSGVMTEVGYLDTFIPNDNTAFNGAWNIYPFFESGNILVSDIDGGLFIVRPSN
;
A
#
# COMPACT_ATOMS: atom_id res chain seq x y z
N MET A 1 10.42 81.40 -29.43
CA MET A 1 10.60 80.64 -28.20
C MET A 1 9.94 79.33 -28.48
N VAL A 2 10.73 78.31 -28.86
CA VAL A 2 10.28 76.99 -29.21
C VAL A 2 10.67 76.09 -28.00
N LEU A 3 9.69 75.62 -27.30
CA LEU A 3 9.87 74.59 -26.23
C LEU A 3 10.01 73.24 -26.91
N GLY A 4 11.20 72.64 -26.82
CA GLY A 4 11.41 71.23 -27.18
C GLY A 4 10.85 70.38 -26.12
N CYS A 5 9.98 69.38 -26.47
CA CYS A 5 9.68 68.21 -25.68
C CYS A 5 10.86 67.27 -25.91
N SER A 6 11.58 66.96 -24.85
CA SER A 6 12.43 65.76 -24.76
C SER A 6 11.53 64.56 -24.49
N ASN A 7 11.42 63.68 -25.45
CA ASN A 7 10.96 62.35 -25.19
C ASN A 7 12.09 61.61 -24.42
N ASP A 8 11.90 61.41 -23.15
CA ASP A 8 12.63 60.41 -22.37
C ASP A 8 11.98 59.06 -22.66
N ASP A 9 12.38 58.44 -23.75
CA ASP A 9 12.15 56.99 -23.96
C ASP A 9 13.23 56.23 -23.18
N SER A 10 13.15 56.22 -21.86
CA SER A 10 13.77 55.18 -21.07
C SER A 10 13.01 53.88 -21.37
N PRO A 11 13.68 52.79 -21.74
CA PRO A 11 12.97 51.50 -21.82
C PRO A 11 12.28 51.26 -20.49
N THR A 12 10.98 51.17 -20.50
CA THR A 12 10.24 50.69 -19.32
C THR A 12 10.70 49.26 -19.08
N ASN A 13 11.39 49.02 -17.96
CA ASN A 13 11.69 47.70 -17.51
C ASN A 13 10.34 47.03 -17.20
N ALA A 14 9.80 46.30 -18.14
CA ALA A 14 8.64 45.46 -17.92
C ALA A 14 9.10 44.21 -17.11
N ASP A 15 8.25 43.76 -16.22
CA ASP A 15 8.36 42.56 -15.46
C ASP A 15 6.95 41.93 -15.53
N THR A 16 6.76 41.03 -16.49
CA THR A 16 5.43 40.59 -16.95
C THR A 16 4.81 39.57 -15.98
N ASP A 17 5.63 38.74 -15.33
CA ASP A 17 5.20 37.69 -14.42
C ASP A 17 5.40 38.05 -12.94
N ASN A 18 6.03 39.21 -12.67
CA ASN A 18 6.25 39.78 -11.32
C ASN A 18 7.21 38.99 -10.44
N ASP A 19 8.24 38.41 -11.00
CA ASP A 19 9.27 37.65 -10.28
C ASP A 19 10.49 38.49 -9.88
N THR A 20 10.48 39.81 -10.18
CA THR A 20 11.55 40.79 -9.91
C THR A 20 12.68 40.82 -10.94
N ILE A 21 12.65 39.97 -11.95
CA ILE A 21 13.55 40.02 -13.11
C ILE A 21 12.83 40.72 -14.26
N PHE A 22 13.56 41.57 -14.99
CA PHE A 22 12.93 42.30 -16.07
C PHE A 22 12.90 41.47 -17.35
N ASP A 23 11.80 41.52 -18.13
CA ASP A 23 11.56 40.74 -19.34
C ASP A 23 12.76 40.71 -20.33
N ASN A 24 13.63 41.70 -20.31
CA ASN A 24 14.77 41.77 -21.21
C ASN A 24 16.03 41.04 -20.71
N THR A 25 16.01 40.57 -19.49
CA THR A 25 17.07 39.81 -18.83
C THR A 25 16.57 38.52 -18.20
N ASP A 26 15.28 38.29 -18.30
CA ASP A 26 14.57 37.12 -17.79
C ASP A 26 14.62 35.99 -18.83
N ASN A 27 15.02 34.80 -18.39
CA ASN A 27 15.05 33.58 -19.23
C ASN A 27 13.68 32.90 -19.36
N CYS A 28 12.67 33.35 -18.55
CA CYS A 28 11.27 32.91 -18.66
C CYS A 28 10.27 34.08 -18.53
N PRO A 29 10.22 35.07 -19.43
CA PRO A 29 9.52 36.34 -19.22
C PRO A 29 8.01 36.29 -18.97
N ASN A 30 7.39 35.12 -18.93
CA ASN A 30 5.97 34.93 -18.69
C ASN A 30 5.70 33.88 -17.58
N VAL A 31 6.74 33.29 -16.95
CA VAL A 31 6.67 32.27 -15.91
C VAL A 31 7.64 32.64 -14.81
N SER A 32 7.13 33.00 -13.65
CA SER A 32 7.91 33.47 -12.51
C SER A 32 8.99 32.48 -12.07
N ASN A 33 10.27 32.91 -12.12
CA ASN A 33 11.44 32.12 -11.75
C ASN A 33 12.59 32.99 -11.22
N GLU A 34 12.48 33.52 -10.01
CA GLU A 34 13.47 34.41 -9.36
C GLU A 34 14.91 33.86 -9.37
N ASP A 35 15.10 32.56 -9.45
CA ASP A 35 16.41 31.89 -9.44
C ASP A 35 17.08 31.85 -10.82
N GLN A 36 16.32 32.06 -11.89
CA GLN A 36 16.83 32.13 -13.27
C GLN A 36 17.67 30.90 -13.66
N LEU A 37 17.29 29.70 -13.14
CA LEU A 37 17.95 28.45 -13.50
C LEU A 37 17.79 28.21 -15.02
N ASP A 38 18.86 27.70 -15.61
CA ASP A 38 19.03 27.36 -17.04
C ASP A 38 20.09 26.27 -17.07
N THR A 39 19.61 25.02 -16.92
CA THR A 39 20.46 23.87 -16.64
C THR A 39 21.31 23.48 -17.85
N ASP A 40 20.79 23.57 -19.07
CA ASP A 40 21.51 23.23 -20.30
C ASP A 40 22.26 24.44 -20.92
N GLY A 41 21.93 25.66 -20.48
CA GLY A 41 22.57 26.92 -20.94
C GLY A 41 22.13 27.39 -22.32
N ASP A 42 20.94 27.03 -22.79
CA ASP A 42 20.42 27.39 -24.11
C ASP A 42 19.78 28.78 -24.11
N GLY A 43 19.46 29.33 -22.93
CA GLY A 43 18.91 30.67 -22.69
C GLY A 43 17.41 30.68 -22.44
N LEU A 44 16.74 29.53 -22.41
CA LEU A 44 15.42 29.31 -21.87
C LEU A 44 15.60 28.79 -20.41
N GLY A 45 14.84 29.30 -19.48
CA GLY A 45 14.98 28.85 -18.10
C GLY A 45 14.17 27.56 -17.81
N ASP A 46 14.64 26.74 -16.86
CA ASP A 46 14.03 25.47 -16.47
C ASP A 46 12.51 25.60 -16.17
N ALA A 47 12.06 26.73 -15.66
CA ALA A 47 10.65 26.96 -15.37
C ALA A 47 9.75 27.06 -16.62
N CYS A 48 10.29 27.24 -17.81
CA CYS A 48 9.56 27.39 -19.06
C CYS A 48 10.17 26.60 -20.23
N ASP A 49 11.19 25.79 -19.95
CA ASP A 49 11.69 24.77 -20.85
C ASP A 49 10.81 23.52 -20.76
N GLU A 50 10.82 22.67 -21.72
CA GLU A 50 10.17 21.35 -21.72
C GLU A 50 11.19 20.21 -21.67
N ASP A 51 12.52 20.52 -21.75
CA ASP A 51 13.65 19.56 -21.77
C ASP A 51 14.87 20.26 -21.16
N ASP A 52 14.85 20.38 -19.82
CA ASP A 52 15.75 21.21 -19.00
C ASP A 52 17.25 20.90 -19.17
N ASP A 53 17.61 19.69 -19.56
CA ASP A 53 19.02 19.27 -19.76
C ASP A 53 19.37 18.98 -21.23
N ASN A 54 18.40 19.14 -22.14
CA ASN A 54 18.52 19.04 -23.59
C ASN A 54 19.06 17.68 -24.08
N ASP A 55 18.68 16.61 -23.41
CA ASP A 55 19.07 15.25 -23.78
C ASP A 55 18.15 14.60 -24.83
N GLY A 56 16.99 15.23 -25.10
CA GLY A 56 15.98 14.84 -26.06
C GLY A 56 14.81 14.07 -25.47
N ILE A 57 14.71 13.94 -24.15
CA ILE A 57 13.58 13.45 -23.41
C ILE A 57 12.93 14.64 -22.70
N LEU A 58 11.60 14.77 -22.77
CA LEU A 58 10.90 15.88 -22.10
C LEU A 58 10.83 15.62 -20.58
N ASP A 59 10.91 16.63 -19.74
CA ASP A 59 10.90 16.54 -18.27
C ASP A 59 9.78 15.67 -17.71
N GLU A 60 8.59 15.75 -18.32
CA GLU A 60 7.44 14.92 -17.89
C GLU A 60 7.63 13.41 -18.10
N ASN A 61 8.64 13.00 -18.89
CA ASN A 61 8.96 11.61 -19.20
C ASN A 61 10.40 11.26 -18.86
N ASP A 62 11.15 12.22 -18.27
CA ASP A 62 12.56 12.08 -17.96
C ASP A 62 12.74 11.69 -16.49
N ASN A 63 13.46 10.57 -16.26
CA ASN A 63 13.80 10.13 -14.92
C ASN A 63 14.99 10.88 -14.28
N CYS A 64 15.63 11.81 -15.02
CA CYS A 64 16.65 12.74 -14.52
C CYS A 64 16.54 14.14 -15.15
N PRO A 65 15.46 14.92 -15.01
CA PRO A 65 15.17 16.11 -15.79
C PRO A 65 16.23 17.23 -15.82
N LEU A 66 17.22 17.16 -14.92
CA LEU A 66 18.32 18.13 -14.80
C LEU A 66 19.69 17.53 -15.09
N THR A 67 19.76 16.26 -15.60
CA THR A 67 21.03 15.56 -15.82
C THR A 67 20.92 14.65 -17.03
N ALA A 68 21.46 15.08 -18.17
CA ALA A 68 21.34 14.42 -19.45
C ALA A 68 21.61 12.91 -19.42
N ASN A 69 20.58 12.11 -19.70
CA ASN A 69 20.65 10.65 -19.70
C ASN A 69 19.73 10.03 -20.77
N PRO A 70 19.95 10.28 -22.07
CA PRO A 70 19.04 9.93 -23.17
C PRO A 70 18.74 8.44 -23.31
N LEU A 71 19.37 7.57 -22.54
CA LEU A 71 19.05 6.14 -22.47
C LEU A 71 18.06 5.81 -21.35
N GLN A 72 17.79 6.76 -20.45
CA GLN A 72 16.86 6.61 -19.33
C GLN A 72 17.14 5.35 -18.48
N GLU A 73 18.44 5.01 -18.30
CA GLU A 73 18.84 3.88 -17.49
C GLU A 73 18.49 4.15 -16.03
N ASP A 74 17.79 3.20 -15.41
CA ASP A 74 17.34 3.18 -14.02
C ASP A 74 17.50 1.73 -13.56
N ALA A 75 18.63 1.44 -12.92
CA ALA A 75 19.06 0.07 -12.65
C ALA A 75 18.32 -0.56 -11.48
N ASP A 76 17.71 0.24 -10.59
CA ASP A 76 16.99 -0.25 -9.43
C ASP A 76 15.48 0.05 -9.48
N ASN A 77 14.99 0.69 -10.57
CA ASN A 77 13.58 1.02 -10.83
C ASN A 77 12.92 1.84 -9.73
N ASP A 78 13.66 2.73 -9.09
CA ASP A 78 13.08 3.63 -8.10
C ASP A 78 12.44 4.89 -8.72
N GLY A 79 12.57 5.04 -10.06
CA GLY A 79 12.05 6.15 -10.83
C GLY A 79 13.03 7.31 -10.99
N LEU A 80 14.21 7.23 -10.38
CA LEU A 80 15.35 8.12 -10.66
C LEU A 80 16.32 7.42 -11.61
N GLY A 81 16.76 8.12 -12.65
CA GLY A 81 17.75 7.55 -13.56
C GLY A 81 19.13 7.42 -12.91
N ASP A 82 19.89 6.39 -13.28
CA ASP A 82 21.27 6.13 -12.81
C ASP A 82 22.18 7.36 -12.89
N ALA A 83 21.90 8.30 -13.80
CA ALA A 83 22.70 9.50 -14.00
C ALA A 83 22.56 10.54 -12.89
N CYS A 84 21.40 10.61 -12.24
CA CYS A 84 21.08 11.52 -11.14
C CYS A 84 20.86 10.77 -9.81
N ASP A 85 20.72 9.45 -9.84
CA ASP A 85 20.65 8.64 -8.65
C ASP A 85 22.06 8.31 -8.12
N ASN A 86 22.32 8.71 -6.88
CA ASN A 86 23.56 8.41 -6.18
C ASN A 86 23.47 7.09 -5.38
N ASN A 87 22.36 6.39 -5.43
CA ASN A 87 22.08 5.23 -4.59
C ASN A 87 21.40 4.10 -5.39
N THR A 88 21.90 3.79 -6.59
CA THR A 88 21.44 2.65 -7.38
C THR A 88 21.51 1.36 -6.57
N ILE A 89 20.36 0.90 -6.06
CA ILE A 89 20.27 -0.31 -5.25
C ILE A 89 19.87 -1.49 -6.14
N LEU A 90 20.82 -2.34 -6.44
CA LEU A 90 20.59 -3.53 -7.25
C LEU A 90 19.97 -4.67 -6.41
N PRO A 91 19.09 -5.50 -7.00
CA PRO A 91 18.54 -6.67 -6.31
C PRO A 91 19.66 -7.64 -5.93
N GLN A 92 19.57 -8.26 -4.73
CA GLN A 92 20.46 -9.36 -4.37
C GLN A 92 20.30 -10.54 -5.35
N PHE A 93 19.08 -10.77 -5.80
CA PHE A 93 18.71 -11.92 -6.63
C PHE A 93 17.77 -11.49 -7.76
N PRO A 94 18.32 -11.01 -8.89
CA PRO A 94 17.50 -10.68 -10.06
C PRO A 94 16.80 -11.93 -10.61
N CYS A 95 15.63 -11.73 -11.21
CA CYS A 95 14.87 -12.81 -11.85
C CYS A 95 15.49 -13.20 -13.18
N GLU A 96 16.46 -14.10 -13.12
CA GLU A 96 17.17 -14.61 -14.29
C GLU A 96 16.71 -16.02 -14.67
N ASN A 97 16.34 -16.21 -15.93
CA ASN A 97 15.87 -17.52 -16.43
C ASN A 97 14.68 -18.10 -15.64
N GLY A 98 13.83 -17.21 -15.10
CA GLY A 98 12.63 -17.57 -14.34
C GLY A 98 12.89 -17.95 -12.88
N LEU A 99 14.04 -17.59 -12.32
CA LEU A 99 14.41 -17.88 -10.94
C LEU A 99 15.13 -16.70 -10.29
N ALA A 100 14.72 -16.33 -9.07
CA ALA A 100 15.41 -15.41 -8.17
C ALA A 100 15.78 -16.18 -6.89
N ASN A 101 17.08 -16.48 -6.69
CA ASN A 101 17.57 -17.30 -5.58
C ASN A 101 16.84 -18.65 -5.39
N GLY A 102 16.41 -19.26 -6.51
CA GLY A 102 15.67 -20.52 -6.52
C GLY A 102 14.15 -20.39 -6.40
N HIS A 103 13.64 -19.19 -6.14
CA HIS A 103 12.22 -18.85 -6.19
C HIS A 103 11.76 -18.64 -7.64
N PRO A 104 10.73 -19.35 -8.13
CA PRO A 104 10.16 -19.08 -9.44
C PRO A 104 9.67 -17.64 -9.56
N CYS A 105 9.99 -16.98 -10.67
CA CYS A 105 9.65 -15.58 -10.87
C CYS A 105 9.43 -15.22 -12.33
N SER A 106 8.71 -14.13 -12.54
CA SER A 106 8.55 -13.44 -13.81
C SER A 106 8.19 -11.98 -13.53
N GLY A 107 8.94 -11.02 -14.06
CA GLY A 107 8.66 -9.59 -13.90
C GLY A 107 8.90 -9.03 -12.50
N PHE A 108 9.50 -9.80 -11.58
CA PHE A 108 9.86 -9.35 -10.24
C PHE A 108 11.22 -9.86 -9.81
N ASP A 109 12.03 -8.99 -9.25
CA ASP A 109 13.30 -9.29 -8.62
C ASP A 109 13.15 -9.44 -7.11
N LEU A 110 13.95 -10.32 -6.52
CA LEU A 110 14.05 -10.47 -5.07
C LEU A 110 15.17 -9.55 -4.56
N MET A 111 14.79 -8.45 -3.92
CA MET A 111 15.74 -7.52 -3.31
C MET A 111 16.45 -8.18 -2.14
N SER A 112 15.68 -8.79 -1.23
CA SER A 112 16.22 -9.59 -0.12
C SER A 112 15.15 -10.46 0.52
N HIS A 113 15.60 -11.36 1.40
CA HIS A 113 14.74 -12.23 2.20
C HIS A 113 15.26 -12.34 3.63
N ILE A 114 14.38 -12.08 4.60
CA ILE A 114 14.66 -12.23 6.04
C ILE A 114 13.88 -13.45 6.56
N PRO A 115 14.58 -14.52 6.98
CA PRO A 115 13.92 -15.73 7.48
C PRO A 115 13.05 -15.45 8.71
N ILE A 116 11.91 -16.13 8.81
CA ILE A 116 10.95 -15.98 9.93
C ILE A 116 11.60 -16.15 11.32
N ALA A 117 12.60 -17.03 11.43
CA ALA A 117 13.31 -17.27 12.67
C ALA A 117 14.10 -16.04 13.17
N ASP A 118 14.51 -15.15 12.29
CA ASP A 118 15.23 -13.91 12.64
C ASP A 118 14.26 -12.80 13.07
N LEU A 119 13.01 -12.86 12.61
CA LEU A 119 11.95 -11.89 12.94
C LEU A 119 11.18 -12.28 14.22
N GLY A 120 10.72 -13.52 14.30
CA GLY A 120 9.84 -14.00 15.37
C GLY A 120 10.48 -14.99 16.33
N GLY A 121 11.72 -15.45 16.05
CA GLY A 121 12.39 -16.50 16.79
C GLY A 121 12.05 -17.91 16.31
N ALA A 122 12.69 -18.90 16.92
CA ALA A 122 12.56 -20.30 16.51
C ALA A 122 11.13 -20.83 16.71
N GLY A 123 10.52 -21.32 15.64
CA GLY A 123 9.17 -21.87 15.62
C GLY A 123 8.06 -20.82 15.56
N ALA A 124 8.41 -19.56 15.26
CA ALA A 124 7.42 -18.56 14.89
C ALA A 124 6.89 -18.81 13.46
N GLU A 125 5.71 -18.30 13.21
CA GLU A 125 5.06 -18.26 11.90
C GLU A 125 4.81 -16.80 11.54
N GLY A 126 4.87 -16.46 10.25
CA GLY A 126 4.55 -15.14 9.74
C GLY A 126 3.04 -14.91 9.72
N ASN A 127 2.65 -13.64 9.80
CA ASN A 127 1.28 -13.19 9.65
C ASN A 127 1.23 -11.94 8.77
N ASP A 128 0.29 -11.03 9.05
CA ASP A 128 0.11 -9.81 8.30
C ASP A 128 1.33 -8.88 8.35
N SER A 129 1.41 -7.99 7.40
CA SER A 129 2.46 -6.97 7.30
C SER A 129 1.91 -5.66 6.79
N TRP A 130 2.59 -4.57 7.13
CA TRP A 130 2.28 -3.24 6.62
C TRP A 130 3.56 -2.44 6.40
N GLY A 131 3.49 -1.35 5.66
CA GLY A 131 4.59 -0.43 5.44
C GLY A 131 4.42 0.89 6.18
N TRP A 132 5.52 1.55 6.46
CA TRP A 132 5.57 2.92 6.93
C TRP A 132 6.75 3.66 6.33
N THR A 133 6.49 4.77 5.65
CA THR A 133 7.53 5.70 5.23
C THR A 133 7.61 6.81 6.27
N ASP A 134 8.78 7.01 6.84
CA ASP A 134 9.00 8.07 7.83
C ASP A 134 8.96 9.45 7.14
N PRO A 135 7.96 10.29 7.40
CA PRO A 135 7.81 11.57 6.70
C PRO A 135 8.93 12.59 7.01
N GLN A 136 9.78 12.31 8.01
CA GLN A 136 10.91 13.18 8.35
C GLN A 136 12.21 12.76 7.65
N THR A 137 12.42 11.48 7.45
CA THR A 137 13.70 10.94 6.95
C THR A 137 13.59 10.32 5.56
N GLY A 138 12.36 10.04 5.08
CA GLY A 138 12.12 9.28 3.85
C GLY A 138 12.41 7.79 3.97
N ILE A 139 12.88 7.30 5.12
CA ILE A 139 13.18 5.88 5.34
C ILE A 139 11.88 5.07 5.32
N GLU A 140 11.86 4.02 4.52
CA GLU A 140 10.78 3.03 4.48
C GLU A 140 11.05 1.91 5.49
N TYR A 141 10.00 1.51 6.20
CA TYR A 141 10.04 0.44 7.18
C TYR A 141 8.98 -0.62 6.87
N ALA A 142 9.40 -1.88 6.88
CA ALA A 142 8.48 -3.00 6.91
C ALA A 142 8.09 -3.33 8.35
N LEU A 143 6.78 -3.47 8.59
CA LEU A 143 6.18 -3.92 9.83
C LEU A 143 5.65 -5.33 9.59
N MET A 144 6.23 -6.36 10.18
CA MET A 144 5.78 -7.74 10.01
C MET A 144 5.34 -8.36 11.32
N CYS A 145 4.09 -8.77 11.36
CA CYS A 145 3.55 -9.56 12.45
C CYS A 145 4.04 -11.01 12.37
N THR A 146 4.38 -11.56 13.53
CA THR A 146 4.69 -12.98 13.71
C THR A 146 3.83 -13.52 14.84
N THR A 147 3.81 -14.82 15.04
CA THR A 147 3.08 -15.42 16.18
C THR A 147 3.50 -14.85 17.54
N THR A 148 4.69 -14.25 17.66
CA THR A 148 5.30 -13.82 18.93
C THR A 148 5.40 -12.32 19.11
N ASN A 149 5.46 -11.55 18.03
CA ASN A 149 5.74 -10.10 18.04
C ASN A 149 5.32 -9.42 16.74
N THR A 150 5.53 -8.12 16.67
CA THR A 150 5.62 -7.35 15.41
C THR A 150 7.06 -6.88 15.26
N ALA A 151 7.72 -7.25 14.17
CA ALA A 151 9.08 -6.83 13.83
C ALA A 151 9.05 -5.55 13.01
N PHE A 152 10.01 -4.65 13.24
CA PHE A 152 10.24 -3.43 12.48
C PHE A 152 11.55 -3.53 11.74
N VAL A 153 11.52 -3.40 10.44
CA VAL A 153 12.68 -3.58 9.56
C VAL A 153 12.88 -2.31 8.74
N ASP A 154 14.05 -1.71 8.84
CA ASP A 154 14.50 -0.62 7.98
C ASP A 154 14.86 -1.22 6.61
N ILE A 155 14.20 -0.76 5.55
CA ILE A 155 14.38 -1.19 4.18
C ILE A 155 14.88 -0.04 3.27
N SER A 156 15.50 0.99 3.85
CA SER A 156 16.14 2.06 3.07
C SER A 156 17.19 1.53 2.08
N ASP A 157 17.86 0.43 2.42
CA ASP A 157 18.55 -0.44 1.49
C ASP A 157 17.83 -1.78 1.44
N PRO A 158 16.88 -1.98 0.49
CA PRO A 158 16.07 -3.19 0.42
C PRO A 158 16.90 -4.45 0.13
N SER A 159 18.13 -4.29 -0.36
CA SER A 159 19.07 -5.42 -0.56
C SER A 159 19.80 -5.81 0.72
N ASN A 160 19.87 -4.91 1.72
CA ASN A 160 20.51 -5.16 3.02
C ASN A 160 19.65 -4.64 4.18
N PRO A 161 18.42 -5.14 4.36
CA PRO A 161 17.48 -4.67 5.37
C PRO A 161 18.00 -4.89 6.79
N ILE A 162 17.61 -4.00 7.70
CA ILE A 162 18.05 -4.04 9.10
C ILE A 162 16.85 -4.25 10.02
N ILE A 163 16.82 -5.32 10.79
CA ILE A 163 15.83 -5.49 11.86
C ILE A 163 16.13 -4.48 12.96
N VAL A 164 15.31 -3.41 13.05
CA VAL A 164 15.49 -2.32 14.01
C VAL A 164 15.05 -2.73 15.41
N GLY A 165 13.98 -3.52 15.47
CA GLY A 165 13.51 -4.03 16.75
C GLY A 165 12.18 -4.76 16.65
N THR A 166 11.65 -5.15 17.82
CA THR A 166 10.40 -5.91 17.90
C THR A 166 9.50 -5.38 19.02
N LEU A 167 8.18 -5.40 18.78
CA LEU A 167 7.15 -5.19 19.79
C LEU A 167 6.54 -6.56 20.15
N PRO A 168 6.82 -7.15 21.33
CA PRO A 168 6.25 -8.39 21.77
C PRO A 168 4.71 -8.34 21.83
N THR A 169 4.04 -9.48 21.63
CA THR A 169 2.60 -9.59 21.80
C THR A 169 2.17 -9.16 23.21
N ALA A 170 1.00 -8.52 23.34
CA ALA A 170 0.51 -8.03 24.63
C ALA A 170 0.16 -9.17 25.61
N THR A 171 -0.24 -10.33 25.06
CA THR A 171 -0.66 -11.50 25.86
C THR A 171 -0.04 -12.79 25.33
N ALA A 172 -0.83 -13.77 24.91
CA ALA A 172 -0.34 -15.05 24.39
C ALA A 172 0.07 -14.93 22.91
N ASN A 173 0.88 -15.87 22.45
CA ASN A 173 1.17 -16.04 21.03
C ASN A 173 -0.12 -16.39 20.26
N SER A 174 -0.22 -15.90 19.04
CA SER A 174 -1.33 -16.20 18.13
C SER A 174 -0.84 -16.30 16.70
N PRO A 175 -1.33 -17.24 15.89
CA PRO A 175 -1.08 -17.30 14.47
C PRO A 175 -1.87 -16.23 13.66
N TRP A 176 -2.77 -15.48 14.31
CA TRP A 176 -3.57 -14.44 13.69
C TRP A 176 -3.31 -13.10 14.35
N ARG A 177 -2.61 -12.24 13.63
CA ARG A 177 -2.26 -10.89 14.06
C ARG A 177 -2.25 -9.98 12.83
N ASP A 178 -2.70 -8.74 13.01
CA ASP A 178 -2.69 -7.74 11.97
C ASP A 178 -2.14 -6.41 12.48
N VAL A 179 -1.58 -5.61 11.56
CA VAL A 179 -0.99 -4.29 11.82
C VAL A 179 -1.35 -3.32 10.70
N LYS A 180 -1.80 -2.13 11.10
CA LYS A 180 -1.97 -0.99 10.19
C LYS A 180 -1.34 0.26 10.80
N VAL A 181 -1.12 1.27 9.98
CA VAL A 181 -0.42 2.51 10.36
C VAL A 181 -1.34 3.71 10.22
N TYR A 182 -1.30 4.62 11.19
CA TYR A 182 -1.93 5.93 11.11
C TYR A 182 -1.13 6.94 11.92
N ASN A 183 -0.91 8.13 11.34
CA ASN A 183 -0.25 9.27 11.99
C ASN A 183 1.03 8.86 12.75
N ASN A 184 1.95 8.17 12.05
CA ASN A 184 3.22 7.65 12.56
C ASN A 184 3.10 6.66 13.73
N HIS A 185 1.99 5.98 13.88
CA HIS A 185 1.80 4.94 14.89
C HIS A 185 1.34 3.65 14.24
N ALA A 186 1.89 2.54 14.70
CA ALA A 186 1.41 1.20 14.39
C ALA A 186 0.29 0.80 15.37
N PHE A 187 -0.77 0.23 14.83
CA PHE A 187 -1.91 -0.33 15.57
C PHE A 187 -1.92 -1.84 15.31
N VAL A 188 -1.73 -2.63 16.36
CA VAL A 188 -1.59 -4.09 16.26
C VAL A 188 -2.71 -4.77 17.02
N VAL A 189 -3.46 -5.64 16.33
CA VAL A 189 -4.48 -6.51 16.93
C VAL A 189 -4.06 -7.97 16.89
N SER A 190 -4.80 -8.84 17.58
CA SER A 190 -4.56 -10.28 17.60
C SER A 190 -5.80 -11.02 18.09
N GLU A 191 -5.97 -12.27 17.66
CA GLU A 191 -6.95 -13.16 18.23
C GLU A 191 -6.56 -13.74 19.61
N ALA A 192 -5.35 -13.44 20.10
CA ALA A 192 -4.96 -13.84 21.45
C ALA A 192 -5.92 -13.24 22.49
N PRO A 193 -6.47 -14.06 23.43
CA PRO A 193 -7.41 -13.56 24.41
C PRO A 193 -6.85 -12.41 25.27
N GLY A 194 -7.59 -11.30 25.33
CA GLY A 194 -7.22 -10.14 26.12
C GLY A 194 -6.08 -9.30 25.53
N HIS A 195 -5.75 -9.49 24.24
CA HIS A 195 -4.73 -8.71 23.56
C HIS A 195 -5.16 -7.26 23.37
N GLY A 196 -6.41 -7.04 22.94
CA GLY A 196 -6.90 -5.72 22.55
C GLY A 196 -6.15 -5.15 21.34
N MET A 197 -5.86 -3.87 21.36
CA MET A 197 -5.08 -3.20 20.32
C MET A 197 -3.87 -2.49 20.94
N GLN A 198 -2.66 -2.93 20.58
CA GLN A 198 -1.41 -2.25 20.94
C GLN A 198 -1.21 -1.03 20.02
N VAL A 199 -0.67 0.05 20.56
CA VAL A 199 -0.26 1.24 19.80
C VAL A 199 1.22 1.48 20.03
N PHE A 200 1.98 1.69 18.96
CA PHE A 200 3.41 1.95 19.01
C PHE A 200 3.77 3.18 18.16
N ASP A 201 4.47 4.14 18.76
CA ASP A 201 4.99 5.33 18.10
C ASP A 201 6.21 4.95 17.23
N LEU A 202 6.03 4.89 15.91
CA LEU A 202 7.05 4.53 14.93
C LEU A 202 8.22 5.52 14.89
N THR A 203 8.02 6.77 15.31
CA THR A 203 9.11 7.75 15.35
C THR A 203 10.23 7.35 16.32
N ARG A 204 9.97 6.42 17.25
CA ARG A 204 10.96 5.84 18.15
C ARG A 204 12.04 5.04 17.42
N LEU A 205 11.72 4.52 16.22
CA LEU A 205 12.69 3.78 15.38
C LEU A 205 13.89 4.64 15.00
N ARG A 206 13.70 5.96 14.83
CA ARG A 206 14.76 6.93 14.51
C ARG A 206 15.90 6.98 15.52
N SER A 207 15.63 6.61 16.76
CA SER A 207 16.60 6.74 17.87
C SER A 207 17.37 5.46 18.19
N VAL A 208 17.09 4.38 17.47
CA VAL A 208 17.76 3.08 17.69
C VAL A 208 19.19 3.16 17.18
N THR A 209 20.15 2.98 18.07
CA THR A 209 21.58 3.04 17.76
C THR A 209 22.28 1.69 17.76
N ASN A 210 21.67 0.69 18.36
CA ASN A 210 22.19 -0.67 18.46
C ASN A 210 21.07 -1.69 18.19
N PRO A 211 20.64 -1.85 16.94
CA PRO A 211 19.56 -2.78 16.59
C PRO A 211 19.99 -4.25 16.80
N PRO A 212 19.02 -5.16 17.07
CA PRO A 212 17.62 -4.88 17.31
C PRO A 212 17.30 -4.51 18.78
N GLU A 213 16.28 -3.65 18.97
CA GLU A 213 15.73 -3.33 20.29
C GLU A 213 14.42 -4.07 20.56
N THR A 214 14.11 -4.34 21.85
CA THR A 214 12.80 -4.82 22.26
C THR A 214 11.98 -3.66 22.82
N PHE A 215 10.88 -3.33 22.17
CA PHE A 215 10.03 -2.21 22.52
C PHE A 215 8.87 -2.61 23.45
N THR A 216 8.22 -1.59 23.97
CA THR A 216 6.95 -1.69 24.68
C THR A 216 5.94 -0.78 24.00
N ALA A 217 4.68 -1.18 23.96
CA ALA A 217 3.61 -0.35 23.44
C ALA A 217 3.48 0.98 24.19
N ASP A 218 3.16 2.05 23.46
CA ASP A 218 2.93 3.39 24.01
C ASP A 218 1.53 3.51 24.60
N ALA A 219 0.58 2.74 24.07
CA ALA A 219 -0.77 2.57 24.59
C ALA A 219 -1.33 1.17 24.29
N ASN A 220 -2.35 0.77 25.06
CA ASN A 220 -3.17 -0.41 24.77
C ASN A 220 -4.65 -0.03 24.91
N TYR A 221 -5.43 -0.34 23.88
CA TYR A 221 -6.87 -0.19 23.91
C TYR A 221 -7.52 -1.54 24.23
N ASN A 222 -8.36 -1.57 25.25
CA ASN A 222 -9.00 -2.79 25.76
C ASN A 222 -10.54 -2.75 25.66
N GLY A 223 -11.06 -2.02 24.65
CA GLY A 223 -12.51 -1.98 24.38
C GLY A 223 -13.04 -3.26 23.77
N PHE A 224 -12.16 -4.08 23.21
CA PHE A 224 -12.35 -5.48 22.82
C PHE A 224 -11.19 -6.33 23.39
N GLY A 225 -11.38 -7.64 23.47
CA GLY A 225 -10.35 -8.56 23.97
C GLY A 225 -9.54 -9.22 22.88
N SER A 226 -10.13 -9.47 21.71
CA SER A 226 -9.48 -10.05 20.53
C SER A 226 -10.10 -9.49 19.25
N ALA A 227 -9.33 -9.47 18.18
CA ALA A 227 -9.82 -9.16 16.84
C ALA A 227 -8.96 -9.91 15.82
N HIS A 228 -9.55 -10.26 14.68
CA HIS A 228 -8.88 -10.93 13.58
C HIS A 228 -8.03 -9.93 12.78
N ASN A 229 -8.68 -8.92 12.21
CA ASN A 229 -8.02 -7.85 11.44
C ASN A 229 -8.35 -6.45 11.98
N ILE A 230 -7.59 -5.46 11.53
CA ILE A 230 -7.82 -4.04 11.76
C ILE A 230 -7.72 -3.29 10.43
N VAL A 231 -8.69 -2.44 10.14
CA VAL A 231 -8.65 -1.52 9.02
C VAL A 231 -8.74 -0.09 9.50
N ILE A 232 -8.13 0.84 8.79
CA ILE A 232 -8.08 2.26 9.18
C ILE A 232 -8.50 3.12 8.00
N ASN A 233 -9.42 4.04 8.24
CA ASN A 233 -9.61 5.16 7.33
C ASN A 233 -8.75 6.32 7.83
N GLU A 234 -7.66 6.58 7.11
CA GLU A 234 -6.68 7.60 7.49
C GLU A 234 -7.26 9.02 7.43
N GLU A 235 -8.20 9.30 6.52
CA GLU A 235 -8.81 10.63 6.41
C GLU A 235 -9.64 10.99 7.63
N SER A 236 -10.37 10.03 8.17
CA SER A 236 -11.25 10.23 9.32
C SER A 236 -10.53 10.02 10.66
N GLY A 237 -9.45 9.24 10.68
CA GLY A 237 -8.74 8.84 11.89
C GLY A 237 -9.56 7.89 12.77
N PHE A 238 -10.26 6.92 12.12
CA PHE A 238 -10.94 5.83 12.80
C PHE A 238 -10.38 4.49 12.39
N ALA A 239 -10.22 3.60 13.36
CA ALA A 239 -9.91 2.20 13.17
C ALA A 239 -11.16 1.33 13.39
N TYR A 240 -11.21 0.23 12.67
CA TYR A 240 -12.28 -0.75 12.67
C TYR A 240 -11.67 -2.13 12.91
N ALA A 241 -11.84 -2.66 14.12
CA ALA A 241 -11.37 -4.01 14.43
C ALA A 241 -12.46 -5.00 14.03
N VAL A 242 -12.17 -5.84 13.04
CA VAL A 242 -13.08 -6.86 12.49
C VAL A 242 -12.75 -8.25 13.04
N GLY A 243 -13.69 -9.19 12.94
CA GLY A 243 -13.56 -10.49 13.62
C GLY A 243 -13.36 -10.32 15.13
N SER A 244 -13.96 -9.27 15.73
CA SER A 244 -13.75 -8.94 17.13
C SER A 244 -14.65 -9.77 18.06
N ASP A 245 -14.26 -9.89 19.34
CA ASP A 245 -15.10 -10.53 20.37
C ASP A 245 -16.25 -9.64 20.87
N THR A 246 -16.49 -8.51 20.19
CA THR A 246 -17.59 -7.58 20.40
C THR A 246 -18.47 -7.49 19.15
N PHE A 247 -19.64 -6.85 19.25
CA PHE A 247 -20.55 -6.63 18.11
C PHE A 247 -20.86 -7.88 17.27
N ASN A 248 -20.96 -9.05 17.91
CA ASN A 248 -21.20 -10.37 17.26
C ASN A 248 -20.12 -10.79 16.24
N GLY A 249 -18.89 -10.34 16.38
CA GLY A 249 -17.81 -10.54 15.40
C GLY A 249 -17.73 -9.44 14.34
N GLY A 250 -18.67 -8.50 14.34
CA GLY A 250 -18.64 -7.36 13.43
C GLY A 250 -17.62 -6.30 13.83
N PRO A 251 -17.47 -5.25 13.03
CA PRO A 251 -16.47 -4.21 13.27
C PRO A 251 -16.75 -3.41 14.54
N HIS A 252 -15.72 -3.31 15.38
CA HIS A 252 -15.65 -2.42 16.53
C HIS A 252 -14.95 -1.13 16.15
N PHE A 253 -15.62 0.02 16.28
CA PHE A 253 -15.10 1.33 15.85
C PHE A 253 -14.31 2.00 16.96
N VAL A 254 -13.12 2.47 16.64
CA VAL A 254 -12.21 3.14 17.57
C VAL A 254 -11.79 4.48 16.99
N ASN A 255 -12.00 5.57 17.71
CA ASN A 255 -11.41 6.87 17.35
C ASN A 255 -9.92 6.85 17.73
N ILE A 256 -9.04 7.02 16.74
CA ILE A 256 -7.58 7.02 16.87
C ILE A 256 -6.96 8.36 16.47
N GLN A 257 -7.74 9.43 16.32
CA GLN A 257 -7.24 10.78 16.01
C GLN A 257 -6.18 11.25 17.01
N ASN A 258 -6.25 10.76 18.25
CA ASN A 258 -5.15 10.81 19.20
C ASN A 258 -4.62 9.37 19.40
N PRO A 259 -3.56 8.96 18.67
CA PRO A 259 -3.11 7.57 18.63
C PRO A 259 -2.85 6.93 20.00
N THR A 260 -2.24 7.69 20.92
CA THR A 260 -1.91 7.20 22.27
C THR A 260 -3.07 7.25 23.27
N SER A 261 -4.25 7.68 22.84
CA SER A 261 -5.46 7.74 23.66
C SER A 261 -6.69 7.31 22.85
N PRO A 262 -6.72 6.08 22.29
CA PRO A 262 -7.84 5.59 21.49
C PRO A 262 -9.12 5.48 22.31
N ILE A 263 -10.27 5.80 21.71
CA ILE A 263 -11.56 5.89 22.36
C ILE A 263 -12.59 5.07 21.59
N ALA A 264 -13.42 4.26 22.29
CA ALA A 264 -14.54 3.55 21.68
C ALA A 264 -15.49 4.53 20.98
N ALA A 265 -15.86 4.24 19.74
CA ALA A 265 -16.72 5.09 18.91
C ALA A 265 -18.06 4.43 18.55
N GLY A 266 -18.18 3.12 18.68
CA GLY A 266 -19.35 2.35 18.31
C GLY A 266 -18.99 1.00 17.72
N GLY A 267 -19.84 0.48 16.88
CA GLY A 267 -19.65 -0.77 16.16
C GLY A 267 -20.88 -1.16 15.36
N TYR A 268 -20.75 -2.18 14.52
CA TYR A 268 -21.82 -2.72 13.70
C TYR A 268 -21.98 -4.22 13.97
N ALA A 269 -23.21 -4.69 14.17
CA ALA A 269 -23.47 -6.06 14.66
C ALA A 269 -24.62 -6.76 13.91
N GLU A 270 -25.14 -6.15 12.80
CA GLU A 270 -26.37 -6.65 12.18
C GLU A 270 -26.13 -7.88 11.28
N ASP A 271 -24.93 -8.00 10.67
CA ASP A 271 -24.58 -9.08 9.74
C ASP A 271 -23.49 -10.03 10.27
N ALA A 272 -23.51 -10.32 11.56
CA ALA A 272 -22.65 -11.31 12.21
C ALA A 272 -21.14 -11.03 12.05
N TYR A 273 -20.35 -12.05 11.72
CA TYR A 273 -18.90 -12.01 11.68
C TYR A 273 -18.38 -11.31 10.41
N SER A 274 -17.59 -10.27 10.58
CA SER A 274 -16.85 -9.59 9.53
C SER A 274 -15.40 -10.08 9.59
N HIS A 275 -14.95 -10.81 8.59
CA HIS A 275 -13.59 -11.38 8.60
C HIS A 275 -12.55 -10.28 8.33
N ASP A 276 -12.75 -9.56 7.23
CA ASP A 276 -11.96 -8.37 6.86
C ASP A 276 -12.87 -7.29 6.30
N ALA A 277 -12.32 -6.09 6.07
CA ALA A 277 -13.03 -4.99 5.45
C ALA A 277 -12.07 -4.02 4.76
N GLN A 278 -12.63 -3.19 3.88
CA GLN A 278 -12.01 -1.93 3.50
C GLN A 278 -12.93 -0.79 3.94
N VAL A 279 -12.37 0.28 4.50
CA VAL A 279 -13.12 1.49 4.88
C VAL A 279 -12.54 2.69 4.17
N VAL A 280 -13.38 3.39 3.41
CA VAL A 280 -12.98 4.53 2.59
C VAL A 280 -13.85 5.74 2.85
N THR A 281 -13.30 6.94 2.66
CA THR A 281 -14.12 8.12 2.39
C THR A 281 -14.52 8.06 0.92
N TYR A 282 -15.77 7.71 0.67
CA TYR A 282 -16.22 7.37 -0.68
C TYR A 282 -16.17 8.57 -1.62
N ASN A 283 -15.53 8.40 -2.75
CA ASN A 283 -15.42 9.39 -3.81
C ASN A 283 -15.67 8.76 -5.20
N GLY A 284 -16.36 7.62 -5.21
CA GLY A 284 -16.72 6.88 -6.41
C GLY A 284 -17.92 7.48 -7.16
N PRO A 285 -18.47 6.72 -8.13
CA PRO A 285 -19.50 7.22 -9.05
C PRO A 285 -20.89 7.42 -8.42
N ASP A 286 -21.22 6.77 -7.29
CA ASP A 286 -22.50 6.91 -6.64
C ASP A 286 -22.62 8.24 -5.88
N ALA A 287 -23.36 9.19 -6.48
CA ALA A 287 -23.47 10.55 -5.97
C ALA A 287 -24.17 10.66 -4.61
N ASP A 288 -24.95 9.67 -4.20
CA ASP A 288 -25.68 9.66 -2.93
C ASP A 288 -24.76 9.45 -1.71
N TYR A 289 -23.55 8.90 -1.97
CA TYR A 289 -22.58 8.54 -0.93
C TYR A 289 -21.26 9.32 -0.98
N ILE A 290 -21.08 10.25 -1.91
CA ILE A 290 -19.86 11.07 -1.99
C ILE A 290 -19.58 11.77 -0.64
N GLY A 291 -18.34 11.59 -0.14
CA GLY A 291 -17.86 12.15 1.13
C GLY A 291 -18.35 11.42 2.37
N ARG A 292 -19.11 10.33 2.22
CA ARG A 292 -19.48 9.44 3.33
C ARG A 292 -18.37 8.43 3.59
N GLU A 293 -18.31 7.95 4.80
CA GLU A 293 -17.42 6.88 5.19
C GLU A 293 -18.13 5.55 5.01
N ILE A 294 -17.63 4.76 4.04
CA ILE A 294 -18.25 3.51 3.63
C ILE A 294 -17.32 2.35 4.01
N LEU A 295 -17.89 1.39 4.71
CA LEU A 295 -17.27 0.11 5.04
C LEU A 295 -17.78 -0.94 4.07
N ILE A 296 -16.85 -1.65 3.43
CA ILE A 296 -17.11 -2.85 2.64
C ILE A 296 -16.59 -4.03 3.44
N GLY A 297 -17.48 -4.77 4.05
CA GLY A 297 -17.15 -5.93 4.89
C GLY A 297 -17.18 -7.23 4.09
N SER A 298 -16.13 -8.03 4.24
CA SER A 298 -16.06 -9.42 3.74
C SER A 298 -16.51 -10.33 4.88
N ASN A 299 -17.77 -10.78 4.85
CA ASN A 299 -18.46 -11.40 5.98
C ASN A 299 -18.59 -12.93 5.84
N GLU A 300 -17.56 -13.62 5.35
CA GLU A 300 -17.56 -15.08 5.10
C GLU A 300 -18.59 -15.55 4.07
N ASN A 301 -19.86 -15.16 4.23
CA ASN A 301 -21.01 -15.63 3.44
C ASN A 301 -21.54 -14.59 2.43
N GLU A 302 -21.04 -13.37 2.47
CA GLU A 302 -21.45 -12.28 1.58
C GLU A 302 -20.51 -11.07 1.74
N VAL A 303 -20.63 -10.11 0.83
CA VAL A 303 -20.04 -8.77 0.99
C VAL A 303 -21.13 -7.82 1.47
N VAL A 304 -20.82 -7.05 2.51
CA VAL A 304 -21.76 -6.11 3.15
C VAL A 304 -21.28 -4.67 2.96
N ILE A 305 -22.14 -3.77 2.53
CA ILE A 305 -21.86 -2.35 2.33
C ILE A 305 -22.58 -1.54 3.40
N VAL A 306 -21.82 -0.79 4.22
CA VAL A 306 -22.35 -0.06 5.38
C VAL A 306 -21.87 1.39 5.36
N ASP A 307 -22.79 2.34 5.48
CA ASP A 307 -22.50 3.73 5.81
C ASP A 307 -22.15 3.83 7.31
N VAL A 308 -20.89 4.09 7.61
CA VAL A 308 -20.35 4.23 8.96
C VAL A 308 -19.97 5.68 9.29
N THR A 309 -20.48 6.65 8.53
CA THR A 309 -20.24 8.08 8.74
C THR A 309 -20.66 8.49 10.15
N ASP A 310 -21.86 8.10 10.59
CA ASP A 310 -22.29 8.22 11.99
C ASP A 310 -21.91 6.94 12.75
N LYS A 311 -20.80 6.99 13.50
CA LYS A 311 -20.28 5.87 14.27
C LYS A 311 -21.27 5.32 15.31
N THR A 312 -22.25 6.11 15.71
CA THR A 312 -23.27 5.73 16.70
C THR A 312 -24.52 5.12 16.07
N ASN A 313 -24.69 5.29 14.76
CA ASN A 313 -25.83 4.78 14.02
C ASN A 313 -25.40 4.37 12.60
N PRO A 314 -24.56 3.32 12.45
CA PRO A 314 -24.20 2.79 11.14
C PRO A 314 -25.45 2.27 10.41
N VAL A 315 -25.47 2.41 9.10
CA VAL A 315 -26.62 2.05 8.25
C VAL A 315 -26.16 1.12 7.15
N GLN A 316 -26.70 -0.10 7.12
CA GLN A 316 -26.48 -1.01 6.01
C GLN A 316 -27.12 -0.43 4.75
N ILE A 317 -26.33 -0.35 3.68
CA ILE A 317 -26.76 0.08 2.36
C ILE A 317 -27.29 -1.13 1.59
N SER A 318 -26.44 -2.15 1.41
CA SER A 318 -26.76 -3.35 0.64
C SER A 318 -25.86 -4.53 1.01
N THR A 319 -26.16 -5.69 0.44
CA THR A 319 -25.27 -6.86 0.47
C THR A 319 -25.23 -7.51 -0.92
N ILE A 320 -24.19 -8.28 -1.21
CA ILE A 320 -24.06 -9.08 -2.41
C ILE A 320 -23.35 -10.40 -2.13
N ASP A 321 -23.88 -11.49 -2.69
CA ASP A 321 -23.26 -12.81 -2.72
C ASP A 321 -22.84 -13.19 -4.17
N TYR A 322 -22.21 -14.35 -4.33
CA TYR A 322 -21.72 -14.83 -5.63
C TYR A 322 -21.73 -16.35 -5.71
N GLY A 323 -21.61 -16.87 -6.93
CA GLY A 323 -21.59 -18.33 -7.16
C GLY A 323 -20.31 -19.00 -6.65
N ASN A 324 -20.42 -20.23 -6.15
CA ASN A 324 -19.32 -20.99 -5.53
C ASN A 324 -18.63 -20.22 -4.37
N LEU A 325 -19.42 -19.53 -3.58
CA LEU A 325 -18.95 -18.86 -2.39
C LEU A 325 -18.45 -19.90 -1.39
N GLY A 326 -17.18 -19.84 -1.03
CA GLY A 326 -16.54 -20.64 -0.01
C GLY A 326 -16.37 -19.87 1.28
N TYR A 327 -15.71 -18.72 1.20
CA TYR A 327 -15.41 -17.83 2.32
C TYR A 327 -15.01 -16.45 1.79
N ALA A 328 -15.94 -15.49 1.75
CA ALA A 328 -15.65 -14.11 1.36
C ALA A 328 -14.62 -13.53 2.34
N HIS A 329 -13.38 -13.35 1.86
CA HIS A 329 -12.20 -13.18 2.72
C HIS A 329 -11.76 -11.73 2.85
N GLN A 330 -11.23 -11.15 1.79
CA GLN A 330 -10.69 -9.78 1.77
C GLN A 330 -10.89 -9.18 0.37
N GLY A 331 -11.13 -7.87 0.30
CA GLY A 331 -11.26 -7.22 -0.98
C GLY A 331 -10.81 -5.76 -0.97
N TRP A 332 -10.58 -5.21 -2.16
CA TRP A 332 -10.06 -3.88 -2.36
C TRP A 332 -10.70 -3.19 -3.55
N PHE A 333 -10.99 -1.87 -3.42
CA PHE A 333 -11.47 -1.04 -4.51
C PHE A 333 -10.40 -0.75 -5.55
N THR A 334 -10.82 -0.54 -6.79
CA THR A 334 -10.06 0.24 -7.77
C THR A 334 -9.97 1.71 -7.34
N ASP A 335 -8.96 2.44 -7.84
CA ASP A 335 -8.72 3.84 -7.44
C ASP A 335 -9.93 4.76 -7.72
N ASP A 336 -10.73 4.45 -8.74
CA ASP A 336 -11.97 5.16 -9.09
C ASP A 336 -13.20 4.69 -8.30
N MET A 337 -13.04 3.67 -7.45
CA MET A 337 -14.09 3.03 -6.65
C MET A 337 -15.28 2.49 -7.47
N VAL A 338 -15.04 2.16 -8.75
CA VAL A 338 -16.04 1.53 -9.63
C VAL A 338 -16.11 0.03 -9.38
N TYR A 339 -14.95 -0.61 -9.22
CA TYR A 339 -14.87 -2.05 -9.04
C TYR A 339 -14.29 -2.39 -7.66
N PHE A 340 -14.83 -3.45 -7.07
CA PHE A 340 -14.30 -4.07 -5.86
C PHE A 340 -13.85 -5.49 -6.19
N LEU A 341 -12.58 -5.79 -5.94
CA LEU A 341 -11.96 -7.09 -6.20
C LEU A 341 -11.91 -7.86 -4.88
N LEU A 342 -12.51 -9.04 -4.84
CA LEU A 342 -12.65 -9.89 -3.66
C LEU A 342 -11.93 -11.22 -3.87
N GLY A 343 -11.19 -11.69 -2.85
CA GLY A 343 -10.70 -13.05 -2.71
C GLY A 343 -11.68 -13.96 -1.92
N ASP A 344 -11.67 -15.25 -2.22
CA ASP A 344 -12.44 -16.29 -1.51
C ASP A 344 -11.48 -17.39 -1.02
N GLU A 345 -11.14 -17.39 0.26
CA GLU A 345 -10.03 -18.17 0.82
C GLU A 345 -10.23 -19.70 0.77
N VAL A 346 -11.43 -20.21 0.55
CA VAL A 346 -11.66 -21.66 0.61
C VAL A 346 -12.42 -22.26 -0.57
N ASP A 347 -12.64 -21.51 -1.64
CA ASP A 347 -13.34 -22.04 -2.79
C ASP A 347 -12.49 -23.05 -3.58
N GLU A 348 -11.17 -22.95 -3.59
CA GLU A 348 -10.28 -23.96 -4.13
C GLU A 348 -10.41 -25.28 -3.38
N ILE A 349 -10.56 -25.22 -2.05
CA ILE A 349 -10.77 -26.39 -1.20
C ILE A 349 -12.16 -26.99 -1.45
N ASN A 350 -13.19 -26.14 -1.48
CA ASN A 350 -14.57 -26.57 -1.49
C ASN A 350 -15.04 -27.03 -2.87
N PHE A 351 -14.54 -26.38 -3.93
CA PHE A 351 -15.03 -26.58 -5.31
C PHE A 351 -13.94 -27.07 -6.26
N GLY A 352 -12.67 -27.09 -5.84
CA GLY A 352 -11.54 -27.52 -6.67
C GLY A 352 -11.22 -26.54 -7.80
N LEU A 353 -11.41 -25.26 -7.53
CA LEU A 353 -11.09 -24.19 -8.44
C LEU A 353 -9.57 -23.90 -8.43
N ASN A 354 -9.12 -23.11 -9.37
CA ASN A 354 -7.86 -22.38 -9.25
C ASN A 354 -8.11 -21.11 -8.43
N SER A 355 -7.05 -20.48 -7.93
CA SER A 355 -7.07 -19.15 -7.31
C SER A 355 -8.01 -18.21 -8.05
N ARG A 356 -8.94 -17.56 -7.32
CA ARG A 356 -10.06 -16.85 -7.94
C ARG A 356 -10.26 -15.47 -7.32
N SER A 357 -10.18 -14.43 -8.14
CA SER A 357 -10.63 -13.09 -7.74
C SER A 357 -12.00 -12.80 -8.33
N ILE A 358 -12.96 -12.40 -7.50
CA ILE A 358 -14.31 -12.01 -7.87
C ILE A 358 -14.34 -10.47 -8.01
N VAL A 359 -14.92 -9.97 -9.09
CA VAL A 359 -15.04 -8.53 -9.35
C VAL A 359 -16.49 -8.11 -9.30
N PHE A 360 -16.81 -7.16 -8.44
CA PHE A 360 -18.11 -6.51 -8.38
C PHE A 360 -18.04 -5.12 -8.98
N ASN A 361 -19.12 -4.68 -9.61
CA ASN A 361 -19.35 -3.30 -10.01
C ASN A 361 -20.15 -2.60 -8.91
N PHE A 362 -19.52 -1.60 -8.26
CA PHE A 362 -20.10 -0.81 -7.18
C PHE A 362 -20.40 0.63 -7.61
N SER A 363 -20.68 0.84 -8.90
CA SER A 363 -21.12 2.15 -9.40
C SER A 363 -22.41 2.64 -8.78
N ASP A 364 -23.23 1.75 -8.22
CA ASP A 364 -24.44 1.99 -7.43
C ASP A 364 -24.34 1.12 -6.16
N LEU A 365 -24.06 1.74 -5.01
CA LEU A 365 -23.87 1.02 -3.75
C LEU A 365 -25.15 0.42 -3.19
N ASP A 366 -26.31 0.95 -3.58
CA ASP A 366 -27.63 0.37 -3.22
C ASP A 366 -27.93 -0.91 -4.03
N ASN A 367 -27.34 -1.05 -5.22
CA ASN A 367 -27.56 -2.16 -6.14
C ASN A 367 -26.24 -2.67 -6.74
N PRO A 368 -25.34 -3.22 -5.91
CA PRO A 368 -24.07 -3.77 -6.39
C PRO A 368 -24.30 -4.93 -7.36
N GLU A 369 -23.45 -5.05 -8.37
CA GLU A 369 -23.58 -6.08 -9.39
C GLU A 369 -22.32 -6.95 -9.49
N TYR A 370 -22.50 -8.28 -9.68
CA TYR A 370 -21.41 -9.14 -10.11
C TYR A 370 -20.96 -8.74 -11.52
N HIS A 371 -19.66 -8.49 -11.70
CA HIS A 371 -19.10 -8.10 -12.99
C HIS A 371 -18.45 -9.27 -13.71
N MET A 372 -17.41 -9.87 -13.08
CA MET A 372 -16.66 -11.00 -13.63
C MET A 372 -15.92 -11.76 -12.54
N GLU A 373 -15.25 -12.85 -12.92
CA GLU A 373 -14.22 -13.50 -12.12
C GLU A 373 -12.95 -13.70 -12.94
N TYR A 374 -11.80 -13.66 -12.27
CA TYR A 374 -10.50 -14.05 -12.79
C TYR A 374 -10.09 -15.38 -12.15
N LEU A 375 -9.64 -16.32 -12.97
CA LEU A 375 -9.05 -17.58 -12.50
C LEU A 375 -7.56 -17.57 -12.76
N GLY A 376 -6.77 -17.68 -11.71
CA GLY A 376 -5.32 -17.78 -11.77
C GLY A 376 -4.82 -19.09 -12.38
N PRO A 377 -3.51 -19.20 -12.65
CA PRO A 377 -2.94 -20.38 -13.30
C PRO A 377 -2.74 -21.57 -12.36
N THR A 378 -2.76 -21.37 -11.04
CA THR A 378 -2.46 -22.40 -10.03
C THR A 378 -3.67 -22.71 -9.16
N SER A 379 -3.61 -23.79 -8.39
CA SER A 379 -4.64 -24.16 -7.40
C SER A 379 -4.27 -23.67 -5.99
N ALA A 380 -3.30 -22.77 -5.88
CA ALA A 380 -2.98 -22.12 -4.62
C ALA A 380 -4.15 -21.23 -4.17
N ILE A 381 -4.40 -21.21 -2.89
CA ILE A 381 -5.46 -20.40 -2.28
C ILE A 381 -5.07 -18.91 -2.39
N ASP A 382 -6.01 -18.04 -2.81
CA ASP A 382 -5.80 -16.61 -2.71
C ASP A 382 -6.11 -16.07 -1.31
N HIS A 383 -5.43 -15.01 -0.92
CA HIS A 383 -5.55 -14.39 0.40
C HIS A 383 -5.71 -12.87 0.26
N ASN A 384 -4.82 -12.07 0.84
CA ASN A 384 -4.95 -10.62 0.80
C ASN A 384 -4.53 -10.04 -0.57
N GLY A 385 -5.32 -9.10 -1.08
CA GLY A 385 -5.06 -8.43 -2.35
C GLY A 385 -5.31 -6.92 -2.30
N TYR A 386 -4.47 -6.18 -3.03
CA TYR A 386 -4.46 -4.71 -3.05
C TYR A 386 -4.33 -4.17 -4.46
N VAL A 387 -5.00 -3.06 -4.74
CA VAL A 387 -4.90 -2.37 -6.03
C VAL A 387 -4.00 -1.16 -5.90
N VAL A 388 -3.08 -1.01 -6.86
CA VAL A 388 -2.27 0.20 -7.06
C VAL A 388 -2.32 0.55 -8.55
N GLY A 389 -2.94 1.66 -8.90
CA GLY A 389 -3.19 2.03 -10.28
C GLY A 389 -3.91 0.94 -11.06
N ASN A 390 -3.29 0.43 -12.11
CA ASN A 390 -3.86 -0.62 -12.95
C ASN A 390 -3.39 -2.05 -12.58
N THR A 391 -2.80 -2.24 -11.42
CA THR A 391 -2.31 -3.56 -11.00
C THR A 391 -2.98 -4.01 -9.71
N PHE A 392 -3.53 -5.21 -9.73
CA PHE A 392 -3.99 -5.92 -8.54
C PHE A 392 -2.90 -6.90 -8.09
N TYR A 393 -2.36 -6.64 -6.91
CA TYR A 393 -1.36 -7.48 -6.25
C TYR A 393 -2.07 -8.40 -5.27
N VAL A 394 -1.85 -9.70 -5.36
CA VAL A 394 -2.51 -10.68 -4.51
C VAL A 394 -1.51 -11.70 -3.95
N ALA A 395 -1.63 -11.99 -2.66
CA ALA A 395 -0.95 -13.08 -1.99
C ALA A 395 -1.70 -14.38 -2.30
N ASN A 396 -1.04 -15.33 -2.93
CA ASN A 396 -1.61 -16.64 -3.25
C ASN A 396 -0.86 -17.73 -2.49
N TYR A 397 -0.95 -17.71 -1.16
CA TYR A 397 -0.31 -18.70 -0.29
C TYR A 397 0.89 -19.44 -0.92
N THR A 398 0.71 -20.70 -1.34
CA THR A 398 1.77 -21.55 -1.90
C THR A 398 2.27 -21.10 -3.29
N ALA A 399 1.71 -20.08 -3.89
CA ALA A 399 2.14 -19.53 -5.17
C ALA A 399 2.72 -18.10 -5.08
N GLY A 400 2.86 -17.57 -3.85
CA GLY A 400 3.54 -16.32 -3.57
C GLY A 400 2.79 -15.06 -4.01
N LEU A 401 3.53 -14.02 -4.38
CA LEU A 401 3.02 -12.78 -4.96
C LEU A 401 2.58 -13.00 -6.40
N ARG A 402 1.38 -12.52 -6.76
CA ARG A 402 0.89 -12.41 -8.14
C ARG A 402 0.49 -10.98 -8.45
N ALA A 403 0.87 -10.48 -9.63
CA ALA A 403 0.49 -9.18 -10.14
C ALA A 403 -0.39 -9.33 -11.38
N ILE A 404 -1.55 -8.71 -11.36
CA ILE A 404 -2.59 -8.88 -12.37
C ILE A 404 -2.95 -7.51 -12.94
N ASP A 405 -2.76 -7.31 -14.24
CA ASP A 405 -3.22 -6.11 -14.94
C ASP A 405 -4.75 -6.08 -14.98
N ILE A 406 -5.29 -4.98 -14.47
CA ILE A 406 -6.73 -4.69 -14.39
C ILE A 406 -7.15 -3.50 -15.27
N SER A 407 -6.27 -2.99 -16.13
CA SER A 407 -6.54 -1.84 -17.02
C SER A 407 -7.71 -2.05 -17.98
N SER A 408 -8.14 -3.29 -18.16
CA SER A 408 -9.21 -3.68 -19.08
C SER A 408 -10.44 -4.27 -18.36
N LEU A 409 -10.65 -3.97 -17.07
CA LEU A 409 -11.78 -4.45 -16.28
C LEU A 409 -13.14 -4.14 -16.93
N ASP A 410 -13.34 -2.94 -17.47
CA ASP A 410 -14.56 -2.56 -18.20
C ASP A 410 -14.92 -3.54 -19.32
N SER A 411 -13.93 -4.17 -19.92
CA SER A 411 -14.08 -5.15 -20.99
C SER A 411 -14.12 -6.60 -20.48
N GLY A 412 -14.10 -6.80 -19.16
CA GLY A 412 -14.09 -8.12 -18.52
C GLY A 412 -12.77 -8.87 -18.74
N VAL A 413 -11.62 -8.17 -18.75
CA VAL A 413 -10.31 -8.77 -18.96
C VAL A 413 -9.37 -8.42 -17.82
N MET A 414 -8.77 -9.46 -17.23
CA MET A 414 -7.64 -9.39 -16.30
C MET A 414 -6.51 -10.30 -16.81
N THR A 415 -5.26 -9.90 -16.62
CA THR A 415 -4.12 -10.66 -17.15
C THR A 415 -2.97 -10.67 -16.13
N GLU A 416 -2.47 -11.84 -15.74
CA GLU A 416 -1.25 -11.91 -14.92
C GLU A 416 -0.07 -11.33 -15.70
N VAL A 417 0.63 -10.37 -15.10
CA VAL A 417 1.77 -9.67 -15.69
C VAL A 417 3.07 -9.99 -15.00
N GLY A 418 3.03 -10.61 -13.82
CA GLY A 418 4.23 -11.03 -13.12
C GLY A 418 3.93 -11.79 -11.83
N TYR A 419 4.96 -12.46 -11.30
CA TYR A 419 4.89 -13.16 -10.03
C TYR A 419 6.28 -13.39 -9.42
N LEU A 420 6.30 -13.58 -8.09
CA LEU A 420 7.42 -14.18 -7.37
C LEU A 420 6.88 -15.19 -6.36
N ASP A 421 7.21 -16.46 -6.55
CA ASP A 421 6.79 -17.55 -5.68
C ASP A 421 7.69 -17.62 -4.45
N THR A 422 7.10 -17.38 -3.27
CA THR A 422 7.83 -17.44 -2.00
C THR A 422 7.90 -18.84 -1.41
N PHE A 423 7.04 -19.79 -1.86
CA PHE A 423 6.95 -21.16 -1.34
C PHE A 423 7.34 -22.21 -2.38
N ILE A 424 8.61 -22.43 -2.54
CA ILE A 424 9.23 -23.31 -3.56
C ILE A 424 8.67 -24.75 -3.67
N PRO A 425 8.18 -25.42 -2.58
CA PRO A 425 7.82 -26.84 -2.66
C PRO A 425 6.73 -27.20 -3.67
N ASN A 426 5.71 -26.36 -3.83
CA ASN A 426 4.59 -26.59 -4.75
C ASN A 426 3.56 -25.44 -4.68
N ASP A 427 2.65 -25.36 -5.67
CA ASP A 427 1.53 -24.40 -5.78
C ASP A 427 0.19 -25.11 -5.47
N ASN A 428 0.17 -26.05 -4.53
CA ASN A 428 -1.04 -26.80 -4.19
C ASN A 428 -1.94 -26.00 -3.25
N THR A 429 -3.21 -26.39 -3.17
CA THR A 429 -4.20 -25.88 -2.24
C THR A 429 -3.80 -26.18 -0.80
N ALA A 430 -3.14 -25.25 -0.12
CA ALA A 430 -2.67 -25.34 1.25
C ALA A 430 -2.44 -23.97 1.88
N PHE A 431 -2.58 -23.86 3.19
CA PHE A 431 -2.33 -22.65 3.98
C PHE A 431 -0.85 -22.53 4.38
N ASN A 432 0.05 -22.38 3.40
CA ASN A 432 1.47 -22.19 3.56
C ASN A 432 1.93 -21.09 2.58
N GLY A 433 3.02 -20.41 2.86
CA GLY A 433 3.58 -19.41 1.96
C GLY A 433 3.05 -17.99 2.21
N ALA A 434 2.77 -17.24 1.14
CA ALA A 434 2.45 -15.82 1.20
C ALA A 434 1.11 -15.54 1.91
N TRP A 435 1.17 -14.74 2.99
CA TRP A 435 0.01 -14.30 3.76
C TRP A 435 -0.50 -12.93 3.29
N ASN A 436 0.39 -11.95 3.20
CA ASN A 436 0.03 -10.57 2.86
C ASN A 436 1.07 -9.92 1.95
N ILE A 437 0.62 -8.87 1.26
CA ILE A 437 1.44 -8.02 0.39
C ILE A 437 1.23 -6.57 0.79
N TYR A 438 2.29 -5.76 0.76
CA TYR A 438 2.19 -4.32 0.88
C TYR A 438 2.88 -3.66 -0.33
N PRO A 439 2.11 -3.18 -1.33
CA PRO A 439 2.65 -2.66 -2.58
C PRO A 439 2.67 -1.12 -2.66
N PHE A 440 2.58 -0.40 -1.54
CA PHE A 440 2.29 1.04 -1.54
C PHE A 440 3.50 1.94 -1.30
N PHE A 441 4.72 1.40 -1.30
CA PHE A 441 5.90 2.25 -1.19
C PHE A 441 6.16 3.01 -2.49
N GLU A 442 6.51 4.30 -2.38
CA GLU A 442 6.86 5.15 -3.54
C GLU A 442 8.14 4.69 -4.24
N SER A 443 9.04 4.02 -3.52
CA SER A 443 10.25 3.40 -4.08
C SER A 443 9.98 2.21 -5.00
N GLY A 444 8.73 1.73 -5.09
CA GLY A 444 8.38 0.50 -5.79
C GLY A 444 8.73 -0.79 -5.04
N ASN A 445 9.26 -0.70 -3.82
CA ASN A 445 9.44 -1.87 -2.97
C ASN A 445 8.09 -2.48 -2.59
N ILE A 446 7.99 -3.79 -2.67
CA ILE A 446 6.81 -4.56 -2.28
C ILE A 446 7.21 -5.52 -1.17
N LEU A 447 6.45 -5.51 -0.07
CA LEU A 447 6.63 -6.49 1.00
C LEU A 447 5.76 -7.71 0.71
N VAL A 448 6.30 -8.89 0.94
CA VAL A 448 5.52 -10.13 1.00
C VAL A 448 5.82 -10.79 2.34
N SER A 449 4.83 -10.88 3.21
CA SER A 449 4.94 -11.69 4.42
C SER A 449 4.53 -13.11 4.12
N ASP A 450 5.36 -14.05 4.56
CA ASP A 450 5.20 -15.48 4.30
C ASP A 450 5.18 -16.24 5.64
N ILE A 451 4.23 -17.17 5.79
CA ILE A 451 4.02 -17.95 7.02
C ILE A 451 5.29 -18.70 7.41
N ASP A 452 5.86 -19.40 6.45
CA ASP A 452 7.00 -20.31 6.64
C ASP A 452 8.34 -19.61 6.36
N GLY A 453 8.37 -18.71 5.37
CA GLY A 453 9.56 -18.04 4.87
C GLY A 453 9.99 -16.85 5.69
N GLY A 454 9.07 -15.97 6.06
CA GLY A 454 9.33 -14.71 6.73
C GLY A 454 9.04 -13.50 5.83
N LEU A 455 9.94 -12.54 5.75
CA LEU A 455 9.74 -11.30 4.98
C LEU A 455 10.56 -11.35 3.68
N PHE A 456 9.88 -11.23 2.56
CA PHE A 456 10.48 -10.99 1.24
C PHE A 456 10.28 -9.53 0.86
N ILE A 457 11.33 -8.91 0.34
CA ILE A 457 11.30 -7.58 -0.25
C ILE A 457 11.54 -7.75 -1.73
N VAL A 458 10.57 -7.34 -2.54
CA VAL A 458 10.55 -7.55 -3.99
C VAL A 458 10.37 -6.22 -4.71
N ARG A 459 10.81 -6.17 -5.95
CA ARG A 459 10.59 -5.03 -6.86
C ARG A 459 10.21 -5.54 -8.25
N PRO A 460 9.41 -4.81 -9.05
CA PRO A 460 9.26 -5.11 -10.47
C PRO A 460 10.64 -5.16 -11.14
N SER A 461 10.87 -6.18 -11.98
CA SER A 461 12.11 -6.29 -12.79
C SER A 461 12.11 -5.27 -13.92
N ASN A 462 13.30 -4.78 -14.29
CA ASN A 462 13.54 -3.89 -15.43
C ASN A 462 13.19 -4.52 -16.78
#